data_9a35cbed34de1d10fbc9666613426dc8
#
_entry.id   9a35cbed34de1d10fbc9666613426dc8
#
_cell.length_a   1.000
_cell.length_b   1.000
_cell.length_c   1.000
_cell.angle_alpha   90.00
_cell.angle_beta   90.00
_cell.angle_gamma   90.00
#
_symmetry.space_group_name_H-M   'P 1'
#
loop_
_entity.id
_entity.type
_entity.pdbx_description
1 polymer ?
#
loop_
_entity_poly.entity_id
_entity_poly.type
_entity_poly.pdbx_seq_one_letter_code
_entity_poly.pdbx_strand_id
1 'polypeptide(L)'
;RLVVDGTNATAGDRILVQDQASALQNGLYDVTTQGVDGSAAWVLTRADDFDGTPTGQIKQGESVYALGGTANGGQGFVVTSTSDPHTVGTHDVVWTQFTGTQAFTAGTYLTITGNTIDHDSSGVSAGSYGSATQVTTLTTDAQGHLTAVSNTTIAIPSTAVTDFTE
;
A
#
# COMPACT_ATOMS: atom_id res chain seq x y z
N ARG A 1 1.52 30.57 3.24
CA ARG A 1 2.13 29.64 4.23
C ARG A 1 2.35 28.28 3.59
N LEU A 2 3.46 27.60 3.93
CA LEU A 2 3.74 26.24 3.46
C LEU A 2 2.93 25.21 4.26
N VAL A 3 2.23 24.33 3.54
CA VAL A 3 1.58 23.14 4.09
C VAL A 3 2.22 21.94 3.41
N VAL A 4 2.70 20.98 4.17
CA VAL A 4 3.30 19.74 3.68
C VAL A 4 2.58 18.56 4.32
N ASP A 5 2.05 17.67 3.49
CA ASP A 5 1.33 16.47 3.93
C ASP A 5 0.32 16.76 5.07
N GLY A 6 -0.56 17.75 4.83
CA GLY A 6 -1.61 18.15 5.77
C GLY A 6 -1.13 18.92 7.01
N THR A 7 0.18 19.11 7.19
CA THR A 7 0.76 19.78 8.35
C THR A 7 1.35 21.15 7.96
N ASN A 8 1.15 22.14 8.82
CA ASN A 8 1.76 23.46 8.61
C ASN A 8 3.24 23.40 8.95
N ALA A 9 4.07 23.68 7.96
CA ALA A 9 5.51 23.79 8.16
C ALA A 9 5.88 25.17 8.75
N THR A 10 6.85 25.19 9.63
CA THR A 10 7.41 26.37 10.30
C THR A 10 8.87 26.56 9.93
N ALA A 11 9.41 27.79 10.11
CA ALA A 11 10.82 28.03 9.88
C ALA A 11 11.68 27.15 10.81
N GLY A 12 12.66 26.48 10.23
CA GLY A 12 13.52 25.49 10.90
C GLY A 12 13.05 24.04 10.78
N ASP A 13 11.84 23.80 10.25
CA ASP A 13 11.41 22.43 9.98
C ASP A 13 12.20 21.85 8.80
N ARG A 14 12.51 20.55 8.88
CA ARG A 14 13.15 19.78 7.83
C ARG A 14 12.09 19.00 7.04
N ILE A 15 12.10 19.15 5.74
CA ILE A 15 11.08 18.60 4.82
C ILE A 15 11.71 17.59 3.87
N LEU A 16 11.13 16.40 3.82
CA LEU A 16 11.38 15.46 2.72
C LEU A 16 10.53 15.85 1.52
N VAL A 17 11.18 16.19 0.43
CA VAL A 17 10.55 16.43 -0.86
C VAL A 17 10.79 15.24 -1.76
N GLN A 18 9.71 14.57 -2.18
CA GLN A 18 9.73 13.41 -3.06
C GLN A 18 8.63 13.52 -4.10
N ASP A 19 8.71 12.69 -5.13
CA ASP A 19 7.68 12.57 -6.18
C ASP A 19 7.39 13.87 -6.94
N GLN A 20 8.39 14.76 -7.03
CA GLN A 20 8.27 15.96 -7.84
C GLN A 20 8.22 15.59 -9.33
N ALA A 21 7.57 16.43 -10.14
CA ALA A 21 7.53 16.26 -11.60
C ALA A 21 8.91 16.16 -12.22
N SER A 22 9.91 16.80 -11.60
CA SER A 22 11.33 16.58 -11.88
C SER A 22 12.00 16.01 -10.65
N ALA A 23 12.44 14.77 -10.72
CA ALA A 23 13.13 14.09 -9.63
C ALA A 23 14.48 14.73 -9.24
N LEU A 24 14.99 15.64 -10.07
CA LEU A 24 16.12 16.51 -9.74
C LEU A 24 15.84 17.43 -8.54
N GLN A 25 14.56 17.73 -8.28
CA GLN A 25 14.12 18.58 -7.19
C GLN A 25 13.89 17.81 -5.88
N ASN A 26 13.84 16.49 -5.93
CA ASN A 26 13.68 15.68 -4.73
C ASN A 26 14.88 15.83 -3.81
N GLY A 27 14.66 15.68 -2.50
CA GLY A 27 15.72 15.78 -1.51
C GLY A 27 15.23 16.20 -0.14
N LEU A 28 16.17 16.58 0.70
CA LEU A 28 15.90 17.13 2.02
C LEU A 28 16.09 18.65 1.99
N TYR A 29 15.15 19.36 2.59
CA TYR A 29 15.12 20.82 2.60
C TYR A 29 14.79 21.34 3.99
N ASP A 30 15.36 22.48 4.34
CA ASP A 30 15.00 23.23 5.52
C ASP A 30 14.07 24.39 5.15
N VAL A 31 13.03 24.62 5.95
CA VAL A 31 12.15 25.77 5.80
C VAL A 31 12.87 27.00 6.30
N THR A 32 13.39 27.81 5.38
CA THR A 32 14.10 29.07 5.73
C THR A 32 13.12 30.23 5.88
N THR A 33 11.99 30.17 5.19
CA THR A 33 10.88 31.13 5.35
C THR A 33 9.55 30.41 5.28
N GLN A 34 8.73 30.55 6.33
CA GLN A 34 7.43 29.88 6.42
C GLN A 34 6.41 30.44 5.41
N GLY A 35 6.55 31.72 5.04
CA GLY A 35 5.57 32.43 4.24
C GLY A 35 4.31 32.83 5.04
N VAL A 36 3.54 33.71 4.44
CA VAL A 36 2.26 34.19 4.97
C VAL A 36 1.24 34.20 3.82
N ASP A 37 0.07 33.60 4.05
CA ASP A 37 -0.95 33.48 3.02
C ASP A 37 -1.32 34.85 2.45
N GLY A 38 -1.25 34.99 1.14
CA GLY A 38 -1.57 36.22 0.40
C GLY A 38 -0.56 37.37 0.56
N SER A 39 0.54 37.20 1.32
CA SER A 39 1.48 38.30 1.63
C SER A 39 2.94 37.97 1.34
N ALA A 40 3.46 36.79 1.77
CA ALA A 40 4.85 36.42 1.60
C ALA A 40 5.00 34.97 1.16
N ALA A 41 5.87 34.75 0.18
CA ALA A 41 6.19 33.40 -0.27
C ALA A 41 6.98 32.61 0.81
N TRP A 42 6.78 31.31 0.89
CA TRP A 42 7.65 30.42 1.64
C TRP A 42 8.94 30.13 0.84
N VAL A 43 9.98 29.76 1.55
CA VAL A 43 11.27 29.39 0.95
C VAL A 43 11.77 28.08 1.59
N LEU A 44 12.13 27.12 0.75
CA LEU A 44 12.87 25.92 1.11
C LEU A 44 14.29 26.05 0.59
N THR A 45 15.26 25.78 1.44
CA THR A 45 16.66 25.67 1.06
C THR A 45 17.07 24.21 1.21
N ARG A 46 17.83 23.66 0.25
CA ARG A 46 18.32 22.29 0.40
C ARG A 46 19.16 22.18 1.66
N ALA A 47 18.93 21.13 2.44
CA ALA A 47 19.62 20.94 3.72
C ALA A 47 21.14 20.75 3.49
N ASP A 48 21.96 21.34 4.36
CA ASP A 48 23.43 21.37 4.23
C ASP A 48 24.06 19.97 4.18
N ASP A 49 23.43 18.98 4.78
CA ASP A 49 23.86 17.57 4.75
C ASP A 49 23.28 16.79 3.57
N PHE A 50 22.51 17.44 2.68
CA PHE A 50 21.90 16.84 1.50
C PHE A 50 21.94 17.80 0.28
N ASP A 51 22.86 18.73 0.24
CA ASP A 51 23.05 19.70 -0.85
C ASP A 51 24.11 19.27 -1.90
N GLY A 52 24.78 18.13 -1.65
CA GLY A 52 25.83 17.58 -2.52
C GLY A 52 27.23 18.16 -2.23
N THR A 53 27.40 18.91 -1.15
CA THR A 53 28.68 19.52 -0.74
C THR A 53 29.05 19.10 0.69
N PRO A 54 30.08 18.28 0.90
CA PRO A 54 31.00 17.72 -0.10
C PRO A 54 30.35 16.66 -1.00
N THR A 55 30.97 16.42 -2.14
CA THR A 55 30.57 15.34 -3.06
C THR A 55 30.43 14.00 -2.30
N GLY A 56 29.36 13.26 -2.55
CA GLY A 56 29.09 11.98 -1.90
C GLY A 56 28.16 12.05 -0.68
N GLN A 57 27.61 13.22 -0.35
CA GLN A 57 26.55 13.33 0.66
C GLN A 57 25.27 12.62 0.22
N ILE A 58 24.92 12.77 -1.08
CA ILE A 58 23.73 12.13 -1.65
C ILE A 58 24.18 10.85 -2.34
N LYS A 59 23.78 9.72 -1.78
CA LYS A 59 24.12 8.40 -2.30
C LYS A 59 23.00 7.40 -2.04
N GLN A 60 23.04 6.31 -2.76
CA GLN A 60 22.14 5.19 -2.53
C GLN A 60 22.31 4.64 -1.10
N GLY A 61 21.19 4.40 -0.42
CA GLY A 61 21.15 3.90 0.96
C GLY A 61 21.04 4.98 2.04
N GLU A 62 21.20 6.28 1.71
CA GLU A 62 20.84 7.34 2.65
C GLU A 62 19.35 7.25 3.00
N SER A 63 19.03 7.37 4.29
CA SER A 63 17.66 7.15 4.75
C SER A 63 17.20 8.23 5.71
N VAL A 64 15.89 8.47 5.72
CA VAL A 64 15.24 9.41 6.62
C VAL A 64 13.97 8.78 7.18
N TYR A 65 13.56 9.27 8.35
CA TYR A 65 12.30 8.91 8.98
C TYR A 65 11.41 10.14 9.08
N ALA A 66 10.23 10.11 8.47
CA ALA A 66 9.27 11.19 8.53
C ALA A 66 8.53 11.15 9.89
N LEU A 67 8.81 12.12 10.77
CA LEU A 67 8.16 12.20 12.08
C LEU A 67 6.74 12.74 12.01
N GLY A 68 6.42 13.58 11.02
CA GLY A 68 5.14 14.23 10.84
C GLY A 68 4.59 14.07 9.43
N GLY A 69 3.32 14.41 9.28
CA GLY A 69 2.55 14.27 8.03
C GLY A 69 1.34 13.38 8.23
N THR A 70 0.28 13.66 7.48
CA THR A 70 -0.98 12.91 7.55
C THR A 70 -0.89 11.56 6.86
N ALA A 71 -0.19 11.50 5.72
CA ALA A 71 -0.04 10.27 4.92
C ALA A 71 1.30 9.59 5.16
N ASN A 72 2.39 10.35 5.35
CA ASN A 72 3.75 9.82 5.41
C ASN A 72 4.39 9.87 6.81
N GLY A 73 3.70 10.43 7.81
CA GLY A 73 4.18 10.42 9.20
C GLY A 73 4.36 8.99 9.73
N GLY A 74 5.48 8.73 10.41
CA GLY A 74 5.81 7.40 10.92
C GLY A 74 6.41 6.45 9.88
N GLN A 75 6.87 6.97 8.73
CA GLN A 75 7.42 6.15 7.65
C GLN A 75 8.89 6.46 7.41
N GLY A 76 9.65 5.44 7.00
CA GLY A 76 11.04 5.55 6.61
C GLY A 76 11.21 5.48 5.11
N PHE A 77 12.08 6.34 4.58
CA PHE A 77 12.40 6.44 3.17
C PHE A 77 13.90 6.29 2.95
N VAL A 78 14.29 5.65 1.86
CA VAL A 78 15.67 5.44 1.47
C VAL A 78 15.90 5.92 0.05
N VAL A 79 17.06 6.53 -0.21
CA VAL A 79 17.49 6.91 -1.56
C VAL A 79 17.84 5.64 -2.34
N THR A 80 17.15 5.43 -3.46
CA THR A 80 17.41 4.33 -4.41
C THR A 80 18.02 4.80 -5.71
N SER A 81 18.40 6.09 -5.82
CA SER A 81 19.10 6.67 -6.95
C SER A 81 20.42 5.92 -7.20
N THR A 82 20.75 5.70 -8.45
CA THR A 82 21.91 4.89 -8.85
C THR A 82 23.16 5.71 -9.23
N SER A 83 23.08 7.05 -9.24
CA SER A 83 24.22 7.90 -9.60
C SER A 83 25.17 8.07 -8.42
N ASP A 84 26.44 7.70 -8.62
CA ASP A 84 27.51 7.89 -7.65
C ASP A 84 28.79 8.30 -8.41
N PRO A 85 29.37 9.49 -8.17
CA PRO A 85 28.85 10.52 -7.26
C PRO A 85 27.60 11.22 -7.79
N HIS A 86 26.70 11.57 -6.87
CA HIS A 86 25.51 12.35 -7.21
C HIS A 86 25.86 13.83 -7.40
N THR A 87 25.26 14.44 -8.44
CA THR A 87 25.37 15.87 -8.71
C THR A 87 23.99 16.49 -8.72
N VAL A 88 23.74 17.38 -7.77
CA VAL A 88 22.47 18.11 -7.64
C VAL A 88 22.15 18.88 -8.93
N GLY A 89 20.91 18.80 -9.37
CA GLY A 89 20.46 19.43 -10.61
C GLY A 89 20.81 18.68 -11.91
N THR A 90 21.57 17.58 -11.80
CA THR A 90 21.95 16.75 -12.96
C THR A 90 21.42 15.33 -12.83
N HIS A 91 21.44 14.77 -11.62
CA HIS A 91 20.99 13.41 -11.35
C HIS A 91 19.72 13.42 -10.52
N ASP A 92 18.83 12.50 -10.82
CA ASP A 92 17.60 12.29 -10.06
C ASP A 92 17.88 11.78 -8.65
N VAL A 93 17.07 12.23 -7.69
CA VAL A 93 16.98 11.65 -6.36
C VAL A 93 15.67 10.89 -6.27
N VAL A 94 15.76 9.58 -6.16
CA VAL A 94 14.58 8.71 -6.04
C VAL A 94 14.52 8.17 -4.63
N TRP A 95 13.40 8.42 -3.95
CA TRP A 95 13.11 7.90 -2.64
C TRP A 95 12.18 6.70 -2.73
N THR A 96 12.43 5.68 -1.94
CA THR A 96 11.54 4.53 -1.79
C THR A 96 11.24 4.32 -0.32
N GLN A 97 9.96 4.15 0.00
CA GLN A 97 9.56 3.80 1.35
C GLN A 97 10.05 2.39 1.70
N PHE A 98 10.67 2.23 2.86
CA PHE A 98 11.15 0.93 3.35
C PHE A 98 10.58 0.54 4.72
N THR A 99 10.00 1.48 5.46
CA THR A 99 9.31 1.22 6.72
C THR A 99 7.98 1.96 6.74
N GLY A 100 7.09 1.53 7.61
CA GLY A 100 5.77 2.12 7.79
C GLY A 100 4.68 1.07 7.60
N THR A 101 3.49 1.42 8.01
CA THR A 101 2.31 0.60 7.71
C THR A 101 1.96 0.77 6.24
N GLN A 102 2.41 -0.14 5.40
CA GLN A 102 1.78 -0.27 4.09
C GLN A 102 0.30 -0.60 4.35
N ALA A 103 -0.57 0.31 3.99
CA ALA A 103 -1.99 0.05 4.05
C ALA A 103 -2.34 -0.96 2.94
N PHE A 104 -2.41 -2.23 3.30
CA PHE A 104 -2.99 -3.22 2.42
C PHE A 104 -4.49 -2.98 2.36
N THR A 105 -5.04 -2.95 1.16
CA THR A 105 -6.50 -2.92 0.97
C THR A 105 -6.97 -4.35 0.77
N ALA A 106 -7.91 -4.78 1.62
CA ALA A 106 -8.51 -6.09 1.48
C ALA A 106 -9.31 -6.17 0.17
N GLY A 107 -9.11 -7.24 -0.58
CA GLY A 107 -9.98 -7.63 -1.68
C GLY A 107 -11.26 -8.29 -1.18
N THR A 108 -12.13 -8.71 -2.09
CA THR A 108 -13.35 -9.46 -1.77
C THR A 108 -12.98 -10.76 -1.05
N TYR A 109 -13.71 -11.11 0.00
CA TYR A 109 -13.50 -12.28 0.87
C TYR A 109 -12.24 -12.26 1.75
N LEU A 110 -11.63 -11.10 1.92
CA LEU A 110 -10.53 -10.90 2.86
C LEU A 110 -10.85 -9.74 3.80
N THR A 111 -10.54 -9.91 5.09
CA THR A 111 -10.56 -8.84 6.08
C THR A 111 -9.14 -8.66 6.63
N ILE A 112 -8.69 -7.40 6.73
CA ILE A 112 -7.41 -7.04 7.32
C ILE A 112 -7.67 -6.30 8.63
N THR A 113 -7.18 -6.85 9.74
CA THR A 113 -7.27 -6.23 11.06
C THR A 113 -5.88 -6.15 11.67
N GLY A 114 -5.31 -4.94 11.69
CA GLY A 114 -3.91 -4.75 12.10
C GLY A 114 -2.96 -5.53 11.19
N ASN A 115 -2.23 -6.50 11.75
CA ASN A 115 -1.28 -7.35 11.02
C ASN A 115 -1.86 -8.72 10.63
N THR A 116 -3.15 -8.95 10.87
CA THR A 116 -3.83 -10.22 10.58
C THR A 116 -4.63 -10.08 9.30
N ILE A 117 -4.48 -11.04 8.40
CA ILE A 117 -5.29 -11.19 7.19
C ILE A 117 -6.15 -12.42 7.38
N ASP A 118 -7.46 -12.22 7.47
CA ASP A 118 -8.45 -13.26 7.65
C ASP A 118 -9.24 -13.48 6.36
N HIS A 119 -9.67 -14.71 6.14
CA HIS A 119 -10.60 -15.05 5.09
C HIS A 119 -12.04 -14.86 5.61
N ASP A 120 -12.84 -14.08 4.90
CA ASP A 120 -14.24 -13.87 5.25
C ASP A 120 -15.08 -15.14 5.02
N SER A 121 -16.20 -15.24 5.73
CA SER A 121 -17.13 -16.33 5.52
C SER A 121 -17.67 -16.31 4.08
N SER A 122 -17.65 -17.46 3.43
CA SER A 122 -18.18 -17.64 2.07
C SER A 122 -19.71 -17.70 1.98
N GLY A 123 -20.42 -17.59 3.10
CA GLY A 123 -21.88 -17.74 3.17
C GLY A 123 -22.36 -19.19 3.28
N VAL A 124 -21.46 -20.15 3.26
CA VAL A 124 -21.73 -21.57 3.50
C VAL A 124 -21.45 -21.91 4.95
N SER A 125 -22.42 -22.48 5.67
CA SER A 125 -22.22 -22.94 7.03
C SER A 125 -21.32 -24.17 7.08
N ALA A 126 -20.45 -24.24 8.09
CA ALA A 126 -19.67 -25.46 8.31
C ALA A 126 -20.60 -26.64 8.62
N GLY A 127 -20.33 -27.78 7.98
CA GLY A 127 -21.16 -28.98 8.18
C GLY A 127 -20.82 -30.08 7.18
N SER A 128 -21.56 -31.20 7.31
CA SER A 128 -21.49 -32.31 6.36
C SER A 128 -22.67 -32.21 5.39
N TYR A 129 -22.37 -32.37 4.12
CA TYR A 129 -23.36 -32.31 3.05
C TYR A 129 -23.33 -33.61 2.24
N GLY A 130 -24.50 -34.02 1.75
CA GLY A 130 -24.68 -35.28 1.06
C GLY A 130 -24.95 -36.46 2.02
N SER A 131 -25.46 -37.55 1.48
CA SER A 131 -25.70 -38.81 2.20
C SER A 131 -25.89 -39.95 1.17
N ALA A 132 -26.18 -41.19 1.64
CA ALA A 132 -26.49 -42.29 0.74
C ALA A 132 -27.73 -42.05 -0.14
N THR A 133 -28.60 -41.11 0.27
CA THR A 133 -29.85 -40.79 -0.44
C THR A 133 -29.91 -39.36 -0.94
N GLN A 134 -28.85 -38.58 -0.79
CA GLN A 134 -28.81 -37.17 -1.18
C GLN A 134 -27.50 -36.83 -1.87
N VAL A 135 -27.59 -36.13 -2.98
CA VAL A 135 -26.45 -35.52 -3.66
C VAL A 135 -26.33 -34.07 -3.23
N THR A 136 -25.11 -33.58 -3.08
CA THR A 136 -24.81 -32.18 -2.78
C THR A 136 -24.88 -31.33 -4.06
N THR A 137 -25.64 -30.25 -4.02
CA THR A 137 -25.65 -29.22 -5.06
C THR A 137 -24.82 -28.04 -4.59
N LEU A 138 -23.87 -27.58 -5.39
CA LEU A 138 -22.94 -26.52 -5.10
C LEU A 138 -23.19 -25.33 -6.04
N THR A 139 -23.04 -24.11 -5.49
CA THR A 139 -22.99 -22.88 -6.29
C THR A 139 -21.68 -22.17 -5.97
N THR A 140 -20.98 -21.74 -7.01
CA THR A 140 -19.71 -20.99 -6.90
C THR A 140 -19.84 -19.62 -7.54
N ASP A 141 -19.03 -18.66 -7.04
CA ASP A 141 -18.83 -17.38 -7.72
C ASP A 141 -17.77 -17.50 -8.85
N ALA A 142 -17.49 -16.36 -9.48
CA ALA A 142 -16.50 -16.27 -10.56
C ALA A 142 -15.06 -16.56 -10.12
N GLN A 143 -14.77 -16.45 -8.81
CA GLN A 143 -13.48 -16.72 -8.19
C GLN A 143 -13.33 -18.16 -7.71
N GLY A 144 -14.44 -18.94 -7.75
CA GLY A 144 -14.44 -20.34 -7.34
C GLY A 144 -14.81 -20.56 -5.86
N HIS A 145 -15.24 -19.54 -5.13
CA HIS A 145 -15.71 -19.71 -3.76
C HIS A 145 -17.12 -20.30 -3.75
N LEU A 146 -17.40 -21.20 -2.78
CA LEU A 146 -18.73 -21.72 -2.56
C LEU A 146 -19.64 -20.62 -1.98
N THR A 147 -20.73 -20.29 -2.70
CA THR A 147 -21.72 -19.31 -2.25
C THR A 147 -22.99 -19.96 -1.69
N ALA A 148 -23.27 -21.18 -2.09
CA ALA A 148 -24.35 -21.98 -1.53
C ALA A 148 -24.05 -23.47 -1.60
N VAL A 149 -24.57 -24.21 -0.62
CA VAL A 149 -24.55 -25.67 -0.58
C VAL A 149 -25.91 -26.16 -0.14
N SER A 150 -26.48 -27.11 -0.84
CA SER A 150 -27.74 -27.76 -0.48
C SER A 150 -27.72 -29.25 -0.79
N ASN A 151 -28.58 -30.00 -0.12
CA ASN A 151 -28.78 -31.41 -0.39
C ASN A 151 -30.02 -31.61 -1.25
N THR A 152 -29.87 -32.40 -2.30
CA THR A 152 -30.97 -32.80 -3.20
C THR A 152 -31.16 -34.31 -3.10
N THR A 153 -32.39 -34.75 -2.89
CA THR A 153 -32.70 -36.18 -2.84
C THR A 153 -32.38 -36.84 -4.17
N ILE A 154 -31.72 -37.99 -4.11
CA ILE A 154 -31.46 -38.81 -5.31
C ILE A 154 -32.78 -39.49 -5.68
N ALA A 155 -33.33 -39.14 -6.83
CA ALA A 155 -34.50 -39.78 -7.42
C ALA A 155 -34.11 -40.41 -8.76
N ILE A 156 -33.99 -41.73 -8.80
CA ILE A 156 -33.69 -42.45 -10.02
C ILE A 156 -35.00 -43.10 -10.50
N PRO A 157 -35.59 -42.65 -11.62
CA PRO A 157 -36.79 -43.28 -12.14
C PRO A 157 -36.45 -44.70 -12.60
N SER A 158 -37.39 -45.63 -12.44
CA SER A 158 -37.20 -47.05 -12.82
C SER A 158 -36.82 -47.22 -14.33
N THR A 159 -37.22 -46.28 -15.17
CA THR A 159 -36.87 -46.23 -16.58
C THR A 159 -35.39 -45.91 -16.86
N ALA A 160 -34.67 -45.36 -15.87
CA ALA A 160 -33.25 -45.08 -15.98
C ALA A 160 -32.36 -46.24 -15.47
N VAL A 161 -32.94 -47.28 -14.90
CA VAL A 161 -32.25 -48.52 -14.48
C VAL A 161 -32.46 -49.56 -15.56
N THR A 162 -31.48 -49.76 -16.41
CA THR A 162 -31.59 -50.65 -17.58
C THR A 162 -31.14 -52.08 -17.36
N ASP A 163 -30.54 -52.37 -16.24
CA ASP A 163 -29.95 -53.69 -15.86
C ASP A 163 -30.65 -54.36 -14.67
N PHE A 164 -31.89 -53.92 -14.36
CA PHE A 164 -32.70 -54.52 -13.29
C PHE A 164 -33.20 -55.89 -13.84
N THR A 165 -32.48 -56.97 -13.51
CA THR A 165 -32.96 -58.34 -13.72
C THR A 165 -33.58 -58.84 -12.42
N GLU A 166 -34.90 -59.14 -12.43
CA GLU A 166 -35.58 -59.89 -11.35
C GLU A 166 -35.02 -61.33 -11.28
#